data_9e862c7f568741898183ba687b60e452
#
_entry.id   9e862c7f568741898183ba687b60e452
#
_cell.length_a   1.000
_cell.length_b   1.000
_cell.length_c   1.000
_cell.angle_alpha   90.00
_cell.angle_beta   90.00
_cell.angle_gamma   90.00
#
_symmetry.space_group_name_H-M   'P 1'
#
loop_
_entity.id
_entity.type
_entity.pdbx_description
1 polymer ?
#
loop_
_entity_poly.entity_id
_entity_poly.type
_entity_poly.pdbx_seq_one_letter_code
_entity_poly.pdbx_strand_id
1 'polypeptide(L)'
;MPTNPRPETPLENPAAAPTELTGAAARRPSGDVPAAPGGRRALVGRRVFSSPMQRRVAYAVVFEALAIVFTTLILAALGNPAGSSAVVGVVSSVVALLWNMLFNTMFEWWERRSGHTGRPLWVRLVHTLLFEAGLVVVLVPAVALILQVGLWEAFLYELALIIFFLIYNAVYAWCFDRVFGLPDSAQ
;
A
#
# COMPACT_ATOMS: atom_id res chain seq x y z
N MET A 1 75.45 -5.47 -19.89
CA MET A 1 75.30 -4.59 -18.72
C MET A 1 75.31 -3.15 -19.18
N PRO A 2 74.25 -2.42 -18.97
CA PRO A 2 74.36 -1.09 -18.40
C PRO A 2 73.28 -0.86 -17.35
N THR A 3 73.66 -0.08 -16.40
CA THR A 3 73.06 0.30 -15.14
C THR A 3 71.88 1.26 -15.31
N ASN A 4 70.79 0.97 -14.60
CA ASN A 4 69.59 1.78 -14.46
C ASN A 4 69.81 2.84 -13.36
N PRO A 5 69.64 4.15 -13.62
CA PRO A 5 69.62 5.16 -12.57
C PRO A 5 68.18 5.33 -12.02
N ARG A 6 68.07 5.34 -10.70
CA ARG A 6 66.84 5.65 -9.95
C ARG A 6 66.47 7.13 -10.14
N PRO A 7 65.21 7.47 -10.22
CA PRO A 7 64.77 8.87 -10.10
C PRO A 7 64.70 9.28 -8.64
N GLU A 8 65.19 10.48 -8.41
CA GLU A 8 65.26 11.16 -7.13
C GLU A 8 63.90 11.60 -6.63
N THR A 9 63.69 11.50 -5.33
CA THR A 9 62.58 12.03 -4.59
C THR A 9 62.61 13.55 -4.54
N PRO A 10 61.50 14.28 -4.83
CA PRO A 10 61.44 15.73 -4.57
C PRO A 10 61.23 16.02 -3.07
N LEU A 11 61.91 16.97 -2.60
CA LEU A 11 62.03 17.51 -1.27
C LEU A 11 60.67 17.92 -0.66
N GLU A 12 60.47 17.47 0.52
CA GLU A 12 59.44 17.86 1.50
C GLU A 12 59.49 19.39 1.77
N ASN A 13 58.38 20.10 1.59
CA ASN A 13 58.23 21.50 1.95
C ASN A 13 57.61 21.63 3.33
N PRO A 14 58.35 22.01 4.39
CA PRO A 14 57.80 22.15 5.73
C PRO A 14 57.35 23.58 5.98
N ALA A 15 56.23 24.03 5.41
CA ALA A 15 55.60 25.28 5.86
C ALA A 15 54.15 25.39 5.37
N ALA A 16 53.22 24.66 5.98
CA ALA A 16 51.84 25.07 5.99
C ALA A 16 51.26 24.67 7.35
N ALA A 17 51.19 25.63 8.23
CA ALA A 17 50.51 25.55 9.52
C ALA A 17 49.04 25.15 9.34
N PRO A 18 48.48 24.33 10.24
CA PRO A 18 47.06 24.02 10.21
C PRO A 18 46.25 25.26 10.64
N THR A 19 45.56 25.84 9.71
CA THR A 19 44.52 26.82 10.01
C THR A 19 43.43 26.11 10.80
N GLU A 20 43.31 26.46 12.05
CA GLU A 20 42.16 26.11 12.90
C GLU A 20 40.87 26.60 12.21
N LEU A 21 40.19 25.70 11.52
CA LEU A 21 38.79 25.88 11.21
C LEU A 21 37.99 25.46 12.47
N THR A 22 37.91 26.43 13.38
CA THR A 22 36.90 26.43 14.46
C THR A 22 35.55 26.13 13.81
N GLY A 23 35.09 24.88 13.96
CA GLY A 23 33.78 24.44 13.51
C GLY A 23 32.69 25.15 14.28
N ALA A 24 32.22 26.25 13.75
CA ALA A 24 30.88 26.70 14.04
C ALA A 24 29.95 25.63 13.50
N ALA A 25 29.60 24.67 14.37
CA ALA A 25 28.47 23.79 14.16
C ALA A 25 27.25 24.71 13.96
N ALA A 26 26.99 25.03 12.71
CA ALA A 26 25.76 25.67 12.30
C ALA A 26 24.63 24.77 12.76
N ARG A 27 24.03 25.11 13.90
CA ARG A 27 22.70 24.60 14.30
C ARG A 27 21.79 24.83 13.12
N ARG A 28 21.48 23.76 12.39
CA ARG A 28 20.39 23.79 11.44
C ARG A 28 19.15 24.20 12.21
N PRO A 29 18.45 25.26 11.86
CA PRO A 29 17.20 25.61 12.50
C PRO A 29 16.25 24.44 12.29
N SER A 30 15.86 23.83 13.40
CA SER A 30 14.80 22.85 13.47
C SER A 30 13.48 23.56 13.13
N GLY A 31 13.03 23.41 11.91
CA GLY A 31 11.75 23.97 11.50
C GLY A 31 11.86 24.71 10.20
N ASP A 32 11.68 24.04 9.14
CA ASP A 32 11.15 24.37 7.84
C ASP A 32 11.85 23.50 6.78
N VAL A 33 11.44 22.24 6.74
CA VAL A 33 11.66 21.46 5.52
C VAL A 33 10.78 22.12 4.47
N PRO A 34 11.37 22.68 3.38
CA PRO A 34 10.57 23.29 2.34
C PRO A 34 9.59 22.24 1.83
N ALA A 35 8.31 22.56 1.87
CA ALA A 35 7.30 21.71 1.23
C ALA A 35 7.67 21.55 -0.23
N ALA A 36 7.75 20.33 -0.74
CA ALA A 36 7.94 20.07 -2.15
C ALA A 36 6.91 20.88 -2.95
N PRO A 37 7.26 21.45 -4.11
CA PRO A 37 6.35 22.27 -4.91
C PRO A 37 5.09 21.46 -5.24
N GLY A 38 3.94 21.82 -4.65
CA GLY A 38 2.67 21.11 -4.80
C GLY A 38 2.18 20.33 -3.58
N GLY A 39 2.96 20.19 -2.51
CA GLY A 39 2.58 19.49 -1.28
C GLY A 39 1.51 20.24 -0.50
N ARG A 40 0.24 19.85 -0.67
CA ARG A 40 -0.85 20.35 0.17
C ARG A 40 -0.62 19.88 1.61
N ARG A 41 -0.67 20.82 2.58
CA ARG A 41 -0.51 20.50 4.01
C ARG A 41 -1.57 19.49 4.44
N ALA A 42 -1.15 18.43 5.14
CA ALA A 42 -2.09 17.48 5.75
C ALA A 42 -2.94 18.19 6.82
N LEU A 43 -4.22 17.83 6.92
CA LEU A 43 -5.17 18.49 7.84
C LEU A 43 -4.79 18.26 9.32
N VAL A 44 -4.35 17.07 9.66
CA VAL A 44 -3.97 16.67 11.05
C VAL A 44 -2.47 16.47 11.18
N GLY A 45 -1.78 16.14 10.07
CA GLY A 45 -0.34 15.98 10.00
C GLY A 45 0.18 14.66 10.60
N ARG A 46 1.50 14.45 10.46
CA ARG A 46 2.19 13.22 10.86
C ARG A 46 2.29 12.96 12.37
N ARG A 47 1.99 13.95 13.21
CA ARG A 47 2.20 13.87 14.66
C ARG A 47 1.28 12.86 15.37
N VAL A 48 0.25 12.35 14.69
CA VAL A 48 -0.70 11.39 15.27
C VAL A 48 -0.11 9.99 15.40
N PHE A 49 0.83 9.62 14.54
CA PHE A 49 1.42 8.28 14.55
C PHE A 49 2.87 8.32 15.01
N SER A 50 3.17 7.56 16.06
CA SER A 50 4.54 7.46 16.62
C SER A 50 5.44 6.58 15.75
N SER A 51 4.88 5.73 14.88
CA SER A 51 5.63 4.84 14.00
C SER A 51 4.94 4.61 12.65
N PRO A 52 5.70 4.29 11.58
CA PRO A 52 5.15 3.91 10.28
C PRO A 52 4.21 2.70 10.35
N MET A 53 4.47 1.77 11.28
CA MET A 53 3.63 0.59 11.50
C MET A 53 2.25 0.98 12.04
N GLN A 54 2.18 1.88 13.03
CA GLN A 54 0.90 2.36 13.57
C GLN A 54 0.04 3.02 12.49
N ARG A 55 0.65 3.79 11.59
CA ARG A 55 -0.06 4.38 10.45
C ARG A 55 -0.65 3.31 9.53
N ARG A 56 0.12 2.26 9.22
CA ARG A 56 -0.34 1.15 8.36
C ARG A 56 -1.49 0.38 9.02
N VAL A 57 -1.36 0.07 10.30
CA VAL A 57 -2.41 -0.62 11.08
C VAL A 57 -3.67 0.25 11.16
N ALA A 58 -3.55 1.53 11.47
CA ALA A 58 -4.69 2.44 11.51
C ALA A 58 -5.38 2.55 10.13
N TYR A 59 -4.58 2.65 9.05
CA TYR A 59 -5.13 2.64 7.69
C TYR A 59 -5.96 1.39 7.44
N ALA A 60 -5.41 0.21 7.74
CA ALA A 60 -6.08 -1.06 7.49
C ALA A 60 -7.34 -1.24 8.36
N VAL A 61 -7.25 -0.93 9.65
CA VAL A 61 -8.38 -1.10 10.60
C VAL A 61 -9.54 -0.17 10.23
N VAL A 62 -9.26 1.10 9.94
CA VAL A 62 -10.32 2.05 9.57
C VAL A 62 -10.91 1.70 8.20
N PHE A 63 -10.06 1.31 7.23
CA PHE A 63 -10.52 0.83 5.93
C PHE A 63 -11.51 -0.33 6.09
N GLU A 64 -11.13 -1.33 6.87
CA GLU A 64 -11.90 -2.56 7.08
C GLU A 64 -13.22 -2.28 7.81
N ALA A 65 -13.19 -1.50 8.87
CA ALA A 65 -14.40 -1.13 9.61
C ALA A 65 -15.42 -0.41 8.70
N LEU A 66 -14.95 0.54 7.90
CA LEU A 66 -15.81 1.25 6.94
C LEU A 66 -16.27 0.33 5.81
N ALA A 67 -15.44 -0.59 5.33
CA ALA A 67 -15.80 -1.57 4.31
C ALA A 67 -16.97 -2.44 4.77
N ILE A 68 -16.91 -2.97 6.01
CA ILE A 68 -18.01 -3.75 6.61
C ILE A 68 -19.29 -2.92 6.72
N VAL A 69 -19.19 -1.67 7.19
CA VAL A 69 -20.33 -0.76 7.30
C VAL A 69 -20.96 -0.50 5.92
N PHE A 70 -20.16 -0.17 4.91
CA PHE A 70 -20.69 0.11 3.58
C PHE A 70 -21.29 -1.13 2.92
N THR A 71 -20.65 -2.29 3.03
CA THR A 71 -21.22 -3.56 2.54
C THR A 71 -22.58 -3.82 3.19
N THR A 72 -22.68 -3.66 4.50
CA THR A 72 -23.93 -3.81 5.24
C THR A 72 -25.02 -2.87 4.73
N LEU A 73 -24.69 -1.59 4.57
CA LEU A 73 -25.63 -0.57 4.10
C LEU A 73 -26.08 -0.82 2.67
N ILE A 74 -25.16 -1.18 1.78
CA ILE A 74 -25.50 -1.47 0.37
C ILE A 74 -26.43 -2.67 0.27
N LEU A 75 -26.10 -3.77 0.93
CA LEU A 75 -26.93 -4.98 0.89
C LEU A 75 -28.29 -4.77 1.57
N ALA A 76 -28.33 -4.00 2.67
CA ALA A 76 -29.59 -3.63 3.31
C ALA A 76 -30.44 -2.72 2.41
N ALA A 77 -29.84 -1.79 1.69
CA ALA A 77 -30.54 -0.94 0.72
C ALA A 77 -31.08 -1.75 -0.48
N LEU A 78 -30.46 -2.88 -0.81
CA LEU A 78 -30.92 -3.81 -1.82
C LEU A 78 -32.01 -4.78 -1.29
N GLY A 79 -32.50 -4.58 -0.06
CA GLY A 79 -33.63 -5.31 0.51
C GLY A 79 -33.25 -6.48 1.42
N ASN A 80 -31.97 -6.69 1.67
CA ASN A 80 -31.53 -7.77 2.55
C ASN A 80 -31.60 -7.36 4.05
N PRO A 81 -31.86 -8.32 4.98
CA PRO A 81 -31.81 -8.02 6.41
C PRO A 81 -30.45 -7.49 6.86
N ALA A 82 -30.43 -6.43 7.66
CA ALA A 82 -29.19 -5.78 8.08
C ALA A 82 -28.24 -6.72 8.84
N GLY A 83 -28.79 -7.67 9.62
CA GLY A 83 -27.99 -8.66 10.35
C GLY A 83 -27.22 -9.59 9.42
N SER A 84 -27.86 -10.20 8.45
CA SER A 84 -27.21 -11.06 7.46
C SER A 84 -26.28 -10.27 6.55
N SER A 85 -26.64 -9.03 6.18
CA SER A 85 -25.76 -8.11 5.43
C SER A 85 -24.47 -7.79 6.18
N ALA A 86 -24.53 -7.59 7.50
CA ALA A 86 -23.34 -7.39 8.34
C ALA A 86 -22.46 -8.67 8.40
N VAL A 87 -23.10 -9.85 8.49
CA VAL A 87 -22.36 -11.12 8.42
C VAL A 87 -21.65 -11.26 7.07
N VAL A 88 -22.30 -10.91 5.95
CA VAL A 88 -21.65 -10.88 4.64
C VAL A 88 -20.44 -9.95 4.67
N GLY A 89 -20.56 -8.73 5.18
CA GLY A 89 -19.44 -7.78 5.29
C GLY A 89 -18.23 -8.39 6.01
N VAL A 90 -18.45 -8.99 7.18
CA VAL A 90 -17.37 -9.62 7.96
C VAL A 90 -16.77 -10.84 7.24
N VAL A 91 -17.63 -11.72 6.70
CA VAL A 91 -17.17 -12.93 6.00
C VAL A 91 -16.40 -12.57 4.74
N SER A 92 -16.90 -11.63 3.95
CA SER A 92 -16.21 -11.17 2.73
C SER A 92 -14.84 -10.58 3.04
N SER A 93 -14.70 -9.81 4.11
CA SER A 93 -13.42 -9.27 4.58
C SER A 93 -12.43 -10.37 4.92
N VAL A 94 -12.84 -11.36 5.70
CA VAL A 94 -11.97 -12.49 6.08
C VAL A 94 -11.59 -13.30 4.84
N VAL A 95 -12.55 -13.62 3.99
CA VAL A 95 -12.32 -14.36 2.74
C VAL A 95 -11.37 -13.60 1.83
N ALA A 96 -11.59 -12.30 1.63
CA ALA A 96 -10.71 -11.47 0.79
C ALA A 96 -9.27 -11.42 1.31
N LEU A 97 -9.09 -11.32 2.64
CA LEU A 97 -7.76 -11.36 3.27
C LEU A 97 -7.05 -12.70 3.01
N LEU A 98 -7.74 -13.81 3.29
CA LEU A 98 -7.19 -15.15 3.08
C LEU A 98 -6.91 -15.42 1.60
N TRP A 99 -7.83 -15.02 0.73
CA TRP A 99 -7.67 -15.13 -0.72
C TRP A 99 -6.47 -14.34 -1.22
N ASN A 100 -6.31 -13.10 -0.74
CA ASN A 100 -5.16 -12.26 -1.10
C ASN A 100 -3.83 -12.93 -0.73
N MET A 101 -3.73 -13.49 0.48
CA MET A 101 -2.53 -14.22 0.91
C MET A 101 -2.28 -15.46 0.05
N LEU A 102 -3.31 -16.27 -0.16
CA LEU A 102 -3.22 -17.50 -0.94
C LEU A 102 -2.86 -17.22 -2.40
N PHE A 103 -3.58 -16.32 -3.04
CA PHE A 103 -3.41 -15.99 -4.45
C PHE A 103 -2.02 -15.40 -4.72
N ASN A 104 -1.56 -14.45 -3.89
CA ASN A 104 -0.23 -13.88 -4.06
C ASN A 104 0.86 -14.94 -3.87
N THR A 105 0.73 -15.84 -2.89
CA THR A 105 1.67 -16.94 -2.69
C THR A 105 1.72 -17.89 -3.89
N MET A 106 0.55 -18.25 -4.43
CA MET A 106 0.44 -19.08 -5.63
C MET A 106 1.05 -18.38 -6.86
N PHE A 107 0.79 -17.10 -7.02
CA PHE A 107 1.31 -16.33 -8.14
C PHE A 107 2.83 -16.16 -8.06
N GLU A 108 3.38 -15.86 -6.89
CA GLU A 108 4.83 -15.80 -6.66
C GLU A 108 5.51 -17.16 -6.91
N TRP A 109 4.86 -18.24 -6.50
CA TRP A 109 5.37 -19.59 -6.77
C TRP A 109 5.40 -19.87 -8.28
N TRP A 110 4.34 -19.51 -9.01
CA TRP A 110 4.28 -19.63 -10.47
C TRP A 110 5.36 -18.76 -11.14
N GLU A 111 5.51 -17.51 -10.73
CA GLU A 111 6.50 -16.58 -11.27
C GLU A 111 7.93 -17.11 -11.09
N ARG A 112 8.24 -17.64 -9.91
CA ARG A 112 9.55 -18.29 -9.64
C ARG A 112 9.79 -19.49 -10.54
N ARG A 113 8.76 -20.26 -10.85
CA ARG A 113 8.89 -21.47 -11.65
C ARG A 113 8.97 -21.19 -13.16
N SER A 114 8.38 -20.11 -13.62
CA SER A 114 8.37 -19.72 -15.03
C SER A 114 9.61 -18.95 -15.49
N GLY A 115 10.50 -18.54 -14.57
CA GLY A 115 11.76 -17.85 -14.90
C GLY A 115 11.59 -16.47 -15.57
N HIS A 116 10.40 -15.90 -15.56
CA HIS A 116 10.12 -14.62 -16.18
C HIS A 116 10.63 -13.49 -15.30
N THR A 117 11.59 -12.72 -15.82
CA THR A 117 12.09 -11.50 -15.20
C THR A 117 11.30 -10.30 -15.74
N GLY A 118 10.47 -9.69 -14.89
CA GLY A 118 9.66 -8.51 -15.21
C GLY A 118 8.16 -8.80 -15.29
N ARG A 119 7.35 -7.79 -14.96
CA ARG A 119 5.89 -7.84 -15.00
C ARG A 119 5.35 -6.91 -16.08
N PRO A 120 5.28 -7.37 -17.36
CA PRO A 120 4.66 -6.58 -18.41
C PRO A 120 3.18 -6.32 -18.08
N LEU A 121 2.60 -5.30 -18.68
CA LEU A 121 1.22 -4.86 -18.38
C LEU A 121 0.19 -5.99 -18.51
N TRP A 122 0.36 -6.87 -19.50
CA TRP A 122 -0.56 -8.00 -19.69
C TRP A 122 -0.52 -9.00 -18.52
N VAL A 123 0.66 -9.26 -17.92
CA VAL A 123 0.77 -10.13 -16.73
C VAL A 123 0.06 -9.52 -15.54
N ARG A 124 0.16 -8.20 -15.37
CA ARG A 124 -0.58 -7.48 -14.31
C ARG A 124 -2.08 -7.56 -14.54
N LEU A 125 -2.52 -7.40 -15.77
CA LEU A 125 -3.94 -7.50 -16.12
C LEU A 125 -4.49 -8.90 -15.86
N VAL A 126 -3.78 -9.94 -16.31
CA VAL A 126 -4.14 -11.35 -16.07
C VAL A 126 -4.16 -11.65 -14.57
N HIS A 127 -3.17 -11.17 -13.83
CA HIS A 127 -3.13 -11.32 -12.37
C HIS A 127 -4.38 -10.73 -11.72
N THR A 128 -4.74 -9.48 -12.07
CA THR A 128 -5.94 -8.82 -11.52
C THR A 128 -7.22 -9.56 -11.88
N LEU A 129 -7.37 -9.95 -13.15
CA LEU A 129 -8.56 -10.67 -13.60
C LEU A 129 -8.71 -12.05 -12.93
N LEU A 130 -7.62 -12.80 -12.77
CA LEU A 130 -7.64 -14.08 -12.07
C LEU A 130 -7.92 -13.91 -10.57
N PHE A 131 -7.37 -12.86 -9.96
CA PHE A 131 -7.64 -12.53 -8.56
C PHE A 131 -9.13 -12.28 -8.35
N GLU A 132 -9.72 -11.38 -9.13
CA GLU A 132 -11.14 -11.03 -9.04
C GLU A 132 -12.04 -12.23 -9.37
N ALA A 133 -11.76 -12.95 -10.45
CA ALA A 133 -12.54 -14.13 -10.82
C ALA A 133 -12.53 -15.20 -9.72
N GLY A 134 -11.38 -15.47 -9.14
CA GLY A 134 -11.26 -16.43 -8.05
C GLY A 134 -11.97 -15.97 -6.78
N LEU A 135 -11.91 -14.68 -6.45
CA LEU A 135 -12.64 -14.11 -5.32
C LEU A 135 -14.15 -14.25 -5.52
N VAL A 136 -14.66 -13.92 -6.70
CA VAL A 136 -16.08 -14.08 -7.06
C VAL A 136 -16.53 -15.55 -6.93
N VAL A 137 -15.73 -16.51 -7.41
CA VAL A 137 -16.04 -17.94 -7.30
C VAL A 137 -16.22 -18.38 -5.84
N VAL A 138 -15.47 -17.80 -4.91
CA VAL A 138 -15.56 -18.11 -3.48
C VAL A 138 -16.68 -17.33 -2.79
N LEU A 139 -16.81 -16.03 -3.08
CA LEU A 139 -17.75 -15.16 -2.38
C LEU A 139 -19.20 -15.35 -2.84
N VAL A 140 -19.46 -15.56 -4.12
CA VAL A 140 -20.85 -15.73 -4.59
C VAL A 140 -21.59 -16.87 -3.90
N PRO A 141 -21.03 -18.08 -3.75
CA PRO A 141 -21.69 -19.13 -2.96
C PRO A 141 -21.84 -18.77 -1.48
N ALA A 142 -20.84 -18.12 -0.88
CA ALA A 142 -20.90 -17.71 0.52
C ALA A 142 -22.03 -16.69 0.76
N VAL A 143 -22.12 -15.66 -0.08
CA VAL A 143 -23.17 -14.64 -0.03
C VAL A 143 -24.56 -15.25 -0.27
N ALA A 144 -24.69 -16.13 -1.26
CA ALA A 144 -25.93 -16.84 -1.54
C ALA A 144 -26.43 -17.63 -0.31
N LEU A 145 -25.51 -18.31 0.38
CA LEU A 145 -25.83 -19.08 1.60
C LEU A 145 -26.20 -18.18 2.78
N ILE A 146 -25.49 -17.07 2.98
CA ILE A 146 -25.73 -16.17 4.12
C ILE A 146 -27.05 -15.39 3.94
N LEU A 147 -27.28 -14.88 2.74
CA LEU A 147 -28.47 -14.07 2.43
C LEU A 147 -29.68 -14.95 2.07
N GLN A 148 -29.49 -16.26 1.85
CA GLN A 148 -30.54 -17.19 1.39
C GLN A 148 -31.16 -16.76 0.05
N VAL A 149 -30.34 -16.31 -0.88
CA VAL A 149 -30.70 -15.87 -2.23
C VAL A 149 -30.16 -16.80 -3.30
N GLY A 150 -30.62 -16.67 -4.53
CA GLY A 150 -30.10 -17.43 -5.66
C GLY A 150 -28.66 -17.03 -6.01
N LEU A 151 -27.89 -17.96 -6.61
CA LEU A 151 -26.50 -17.70 -7.03
C LEU A 151 -26.39 -16.52 -8.01
N TRP A 152 -27.40 -16.36 -8.89
CA TRP A 152 -27.43 -15.23 -9.82
C TRP A 152 -27.61 -13.88 -9.12
N GLU A 153 -28.49 -13.85 -8.12
CA GLU A 153 -28.72 -12.66 -7.31
C GLU A 153 -27.49 -12.32 -6.47
N ALA A 154 -26.87 -13.32 -5.83
CA ALA A 154 -25.63 -13.16 -5.10
C ALA A 154 -24.49 -12.64 -6.01
N PHE A 155 -24.40 -13.14 -7.25
CA PHE A 155 -23.43 -12.65 -8.24
C PHE A 155 -23.67 -11.17 -8.57
N LEU A 156 -24.92 -10.74 -8.72
CA LEU A 156 -25.21 -9.31 -8.97
C LEU A 156 -24.86 -8.44 -7.76
N TYR A 157 -25.05 -8.93 -6.54
CA TYR A 157 -24.59 -8.23 -5.33
C TYR A 157 -23.07 -8.11 -5.29
N GLU A 158 -22.35 -9.18 -5.58
CA GLU A 158 -20.89 -9.15 -5.66
C GLU A 158 -20.39 -8.18 -6.74
N LEU A 159 -21.00 -8.18 -7.91
CA LEU A 159 -20.64 -7.25 -8.99
C LEU A 159 -20.85 -5.78 -8.56
N ALA A 160 -21.96 -5.49 -7.87
CA ALA A 160 -22.22 -4.15 -7.33
C ALA A 160 -21.17 -3.76 -6.28
N LEU A 161 -20.79 -4.70 -5.39
CA LEU A 161 -19.76 -4.49 -4.39
C LEU A 161 -18.38 -4.29 -5.02
N ILE A 162 -18.00 -5.05 -6.04
CA ILE A 162 -16.73 -4.86 -6.79
C ILE A 162 -16.65 -3.44 -7.36
N ILE A 163 -17.70 -2.98 -8.04
CA ILE A 163 -17.76 -1.62 -8.59
C ILE A 163 -17.64 -0.57 -7.48
N PHE A 164 -18.37 -0.76 -6.38
CA PHE A 164 -18.30 0.12 -5.22
C PHE A 164 -16.88 0.15 -4.65
N PHE A 165 -16.26 -1.01 -4.39
CA PHE A 165 -14.94 -1.07 -3.79
C PHE A 165 -13.84 -0.53 -4.69
N LEU A 166 -13.97 -0.59 -6.00
CA LEU A 166 -13.06 0.06 -6.94
C LEU A 166 -12.98 1.58 -6.68
N ILE A 167 -14.14 2.21 -6.52
CA ILE A 167 -14.25 3.64 -6.23
C ILE A 167 -13.83 3.93 -4.78
N TYR A 168 -14.31 3.13 -3.83
CA TYR A 168 -14.02 3.27 -2.42
C TYR A 168 -12.53 3.24 -2.12
N ASN A 169 -11.78 2.29 -2.70
CA ASN A 169 -10.32 2.21 -2.55
C ASN A 169 -9.62 3.51 -2.95
N ALA A 170 -9.97 4.06 -4.11
CA ALA A 170 -9.38 5.30 -4.61
C ALA A 170 -9.70 6.50 -3.70
N VAL A 171 -10.97 6.64 -3.33
CA VAL A 171 -11.45 7.72 -2.47
C VAL A 171 -10.87 7.62 -1.07
N TYR A 172 -10.88 6.42 -0.48
CA TYR A 172 -10.34 6.20 0.86
C TYR A 172 -8.84 6.52 0.94
N ALA A 173 -8.05 6.01 -0.01
CA ALA A 173 -6.61 6.29 -0.07
C ALA A 173 -6.35 7.80 -0.18
N TRP A 174 -7.09 8.48 -1.06
CA TRP A 174 -6.97 9.93 -1.22
C TRP A 174 -7.36 10.69 0.04
N CYS A 175 -8.50 10.33 0.68
CA CYS A 175 -8.94 10.95 1.94
C CYS A 175 -7.93 10.74 3.06
N PHE A 176 -7.43 9.51 3.22
CA PHE A 176 -6.48 9.18 4.27
C PHE A 176 -5.16 9.95 4.10
N ASP A 177 -4.64 10.02 2.89
CA ASP A 177 -3.43 10.79 2.59
C ASP A 177 -3.66 12.30 2.72
N ARG A 178 -4.87 12.77 2.47
CA ARG A 178 -5.24 14.18 2.68
C ARG A 178 -5.29 14.55 4.15
N VAL A 179 -5.75 13.64 5.01
CA VAL A 179 -5.86 13.86 6.46
C VAL A 179 -4.50 13.71 7.15
N PHE A 180 -3.77 12.64 6.87
CA PHE A 180 -2.57 12.25 7.61
C PHE A 180 -1.24 12.51 6.85
N GLY A 181 -1.31 12.92 5.59
CA GLY A 181 -0.14 13.15 4.74
C GLY A 181 0.38 11.88 4.07
N LEU A 182 1.25 12.07 3.07
CA LEU A 182 1.87 10.97 2.33
C LEU A 182 2.84 10.16 3.22
N PRO A 183 2.99 8.86 2.96
CA PRO A 183 4.00 8.05 3.64
C PRO A 183 5.42 8.49 3.29
N ASP A 184 6.38 8.21 4.19
CA ASP A 184 7.79 8.59 3.99
C ASP A 184 8.43 7.95 2.75
N SER A 185 7.91 6.81 2.32
CA SER A 185 8.34 6.10 1.10
C SER A 185 7.90 6.78 -0.21
N ALA A 186 7.00 7.77 -0.14
CA ALA A 186 6.47 8.50 -1.30
C ALA A 186 7.03 9.93 -1.42
N GLN A 187 8.03 10.28 -0.61
CA GLN A 187 8.78 11.53 -0.60
C GLN A 187 10.22 11.28 -1.02
#